data_f0e6741e6b41811bab0e948cdde5516f
#
_entry.id   f0e6741e6b41811bab0e948cdde5516f
#
_cell.length_a   1.000
_cell.length_b   1.000
_cell.length_c   1.000
_cell.angle_alpha   90.00
_cell.angle_beta   90.00
_cell.angle_gamma   90.00
#
_symmetry.space_group_name_H-M   'P 1'
#
loop_
_entity.id
_entity.type
_entity.pdbx_description
1 polymer ?
#
loop_
_entity_poly.entity_id
_entity_poly.type
_entity_poly.pdbx_seq_one_letter_code
_entity_poly.pdbx_strand_id
1 'polypeptide(L)'
;MSTITEYFESLRGKSIAVIGMGVSNTPLIRMLLRADLKVTVCDKSPRERVEEQAAELESLGAKFQLGPDYLSKLYKFDVVFRTPGVSPNHPELVKAAEKGSPITSEMELFFQLCPCKILGVTGSDGKTTTTTLISEFLKEAGYNVYVGGNIGKPLLPDVAGMVPEDMVVVELSSFQLMTMKQSPNVSVFTNLSPNHLDYHHTMEEYTAAKLNIFTHQQAGDRAVFNYDNDITRSLSRQAPAGMMLFSRRNKLEEGVYLRDNAIWLTNDMGSREVLPLADIRIPGVHNIENYMAAIAAVDGLVPDKCVRAVAQRFTGVEHRIELVRELNGVKYYNDSIGTSPTRTMACLDSFDQKLILIAGGYDKGVPFTQLGVEMTKKVKTLVLCGATAPAIRKAVEEAPGFAESGLEIVETSNLAAAVAAAQAAAVPGDVVVLSPACAAFDQFKNFMERGKVFKELVNAL
;
A
#
# COMPACT_ATOMS: atom_id res chain seq x y z
N MET A 1 -17.20 -15.07 19.11
CA MET A 1 -16.32 -15.31 17.93
C MET A 1 -15.57 -16.61 18.16
N SER A 2 -15.35 -17.42 17.12
CA SER A 2 -14.48 -18.60 17.23
C SER A 2 -13.04 -18.15 17.43
N THR A 3 -12.31 -18.83 18.28
CA THR A 3 -10.87 -18.63 18.42
C THR A 3 -10.12 -19.30 17.27
N ILE A 4 -8.87 -18.92 17.04
CA ILE A 4 -8.02 -19.58 16.03
C ILE A 4 -7.86 -21.08 16.32
N THR A 5 -7.84 -21.46 17.60
CA THR A 5 -7.78 -22.86 18.04
C THR A 5 -9.04 -23.63 17.65
N GLU A 6 -10.22 -23.07 17.91
CA GLU A 6 -11.49 -23.69 17.51
C GLU A 6 -11.63 -23.82 15.99
N TYR A 7 -11.14 -22.83 15.25
CA TYR A 7 -11.12 -22.90 13.79
C TYR A 7 -10.21 -24.05 13.31
N PHE A 8 -9.00 -24.18 13.85
CA PHE A 8 -8.09 -25.28 13.48
C PHE A 8 -8.62 -26.64 13.90
N GLU A 9 -9.28 -26.76 15.06
CA GLU A 9 -9.97 -27.99 15.45
C GLU A 9 -11.06 -28.38 14.43
N SER A 10 -11.79 -27.42 13.88
CA SER A 10 -12.81 -27.67 12.84
C SER A 10 -12.23 -28.20 11.52
N LEU A 11 -10.92 -28.05 11.31
CA LEU A 11 -10.18 -28.54 10.16
C LEU A 11 -9.55 -29.93 10.37
N ARG A 12 -9.63 -30.51 11.58
CA ARG A 12 -9.07 -31.84 11.83
C ARG A 12 -9.66 -32.90 10.91
N GLY A 13 -8.80 -33.73 10.38
CA GLY A 13 -9.17 -34.77 9.41
C GLY A 13 -9.35 -34.28 7.98
N LYS A 14 -9.45 -32.98 7.76
CA LYS A 14 -9.59 -32.39 6.42
C LYS A 14 -8.26 -32.27 5.71
N SER A 15 -8.28 -32.35 4.38
CA SER A 15 -7.17 -32.06 3.50
C SER A 15 -7.20 -30.58 3.09
N ILE A 16 -6.09 -29.88 3.26
CA ILE A 16 -6.01 -28.43 3.05
C ILE A 16 -5.02 -28.15 1.95
N ALA A 17 -5.43 -27.37 0.93
CA ALA A 17 -4.51 -26.76 -0.03
C ALA A 17 -4.25 -25.30 0.32
N VAL A 18 -2.98 -24.87 0.29
CA VAL A 18 -2.60 -23.46 0.41
C VAL A 18 -1.85 -23.07 -0.84
N ILE A 19 -2.39 -22.10 -1.58
CA ILE A 19 -1.83 -21.64 -2.85
C ILE A 19 -0.85 -20.49 -2.62
N GLY A 20 0.41 -20.73 -2.97
CA GLY A 20 1.51 -19.76 -2.86
C GLY A 20 2.22 -19.79 -1.51
N MET A 21 3.54 -19.70 -1.55
CA MET A 21 4.45 -19.58 -0.40
C MET A 21 4.95 -18.14 -0.20
N GLY A 22 4.12 -17.15 -0.55
CA GLY A 22 4.45 -15.74 -0.37
C GLY A 22 4.33 -15.28 1.08
N VAL A 23 4.57 -13.97 1.28
CA VAL A 23 4.61 -13.33 2.60
C VAL A 23 3.36 -13.60 3.42
N SER A 24 2.16 -13.56 2.82
CA SER A 24 0.90 -13.78 3.55
C SER A 24 0.67 -15.22 3.96
N ASN A 25 0.90 -16.16 3.04
CA ASN A 25 0.51 -17.57 3.26
C ASN A 25 1.57 -18.40 3.99
N THR A 26 2.84 -18.05 3.96
CA THR A 26 3.89 -18.81 4.68
C THR A 26 3.63 -18.87 6.19
N PRO A 27 3.26 -17.77 6.88
CA PRO A 27 2.88 -17.87 8.29
C PRO A 27 1.64 -18.74 8.53
N LEU A 28 0.61 -18.63 7.68
CA LEU A 28 -0.58 -19.49 7.76
C LEU A 28 -0.21 -20.97 7.62
N ILE A 29 0.64 -21.33 6.62
CA ILE A 29 1.10 -22.71 6.42
C ILE A 29 1.76 -23.25 7.70
N ARG A 30 2.68 -22.46 8.30
CA ARG A 30 3.34 -22.85 9.54
C ARG A 30 2.36 -23.04 10.70
N MET A 31 1.36 -22.18 10.81
CA MET A 31 0.33 -22.29 11.86
C MET A 31 -0.51 -23.56 11.69
N LEU A 32 -0.94 -23.86 10.46
CA LEU A 32 -1.71 -25.08 10.16
C LEU A 32 -0.89 -26.35 10.44
N LEU A 33 0.39 -26.38 10.02
CA LEU A 33 1.28 -27.52 10.27
C LEU A 33 1.57 -27.73 11.76
N ARG A 34 1.79 -26.66 12.53
CA ARG A 34 1.97 -26.72 13.99
C ARG A 34 0.72 -27.21 14.73
N ALA A 35 -0.44 -27.05 14.12
CA ALA A 35 -1.71 -27.58 14.62
C ALA A 35 -1.95 -29.06 14.17
N ASP A 36 -0.93 -29.72 13.60
CA ASP A 36 -1.00 -31.10 13.10
C ASP A 36 -2.06 -31.33 12.02
N LEU A 37 -2.25 -30.35 11.13
CA LEU A 37 -3.20 -30.40 10.02
C LEU A 37 -2.53 -30.87 8.73
N LYS A 38 -3.29 -31.54 7.85
CA LYS A 38 -2.80 -32.08 6.57
C LYS A 38 -2.77 -30.99 5.51
N VAL A 39 -1.60 -30.36 5.30
CA VAL A 39 -1.41 -29.26 4.39
C VAL A 39 -0.65 -29.69 3.13
N THR A 40 -1.18 -29.33 1.97
CA THR A 40 -0.47 -29.37 0.69
C THR A 40 -0.26 -27.94 0.20
N VAL A 41 0.99 -27.59 0.00
CA VAL A 41 1.41 -26.27 -0.52
C VAL A 41 1.47 -26.35 -2.04
N CYS A 42 0.73 -25.47 -2.72
CA CYS A 42 0.64 -25.40 -4.17
C CYS A 42 1.33 -24.12 -4.67
N ASP A 43 2.47 -24.21 -5.34
CA ASP A 43 3.20 -23.03 -5.85
C ASP A 43 3.68 -23.21 -7.28
N LYS A 44 3.59 -22.11 -8.06
CA LYS A 44 4.03 -22.12 -9.48
C LYS A 44 5.54 -22.28 -9.66
N SER A 45 6.31 -21.97 -8.62
CA SER A 45 7.77 -22.07 -8.64
C SER A 45 8.20 -23.53 -8.68
N PRO A 46 9.21 -23.90 -9.50
CA PRO A 46 9.81 -25.21 -9.42
C PRO A 46 10.62 -25.37 -8.13
N ARG A 47 10.82 -26.61 -7.70
CA ARG A 47 11.43 -26.96 -6.43
C ARG A 47 12.78 -26.25 -6.21
N GLU A 48 13.59 -26.17 -7.24
CA GLU A 48 14.93 -25.60 -7.18
C GLU A 48 14.96 -24.12 -6.80
N ARG A 49 13.88 -23.40 -7.08
CA ARG A 49 13.75 -21.97 -6.72
C ARG A 49 13.29 -21.73 -5.29
N VAL A 50 12.72 -22.71 -4.66
CA VAL A 50 12.09 -22.61 -3.33
C VAL A 50 12.62 -23.66 -2.36
N GLU A 51 13.78 -24.27 -2.66
CA GLU A 51 14.33 -25.44 -1.97
C GLU A 51 14.44 -25.23 -0.46
N GLU A 52 15.05 -24.14 -0.02
CA GLU A 52 15.24 -23.84 1.39
C GLU A 52 13.91 -23.73 2.15
N GLN A 53 12.98 -22.96 1.60
CA GLN A 53 11.66 -22.75 2.20
C GLN A 53 10.83 -24.03 2.16
N ALA A 54 10.91 -24.79 1.07
CA ALA A 54 10.16 -26.03 0.93
C ALA A 54 10.71 -27.10 1.89
N ALA A 55 12.03 -27.23 2.05
CA ALA A 55 12.64 -28.16 2.99
C ALA A 55 12.26 -27.83 4.46
N GLU A 56 12.20 -26.54 4.83
CA GLU A 56 11.71 -26.12 6.13
C GLU A 56 10.27 -26.61 6.36
N LEU A 57 9.37 -26.33 5.41
CA LEU A 57 7.96 -26.68 5.56
C LEU A 57 7.72 -28.20 5.50
N GLU A 58 8.51 -28.94 4.72
CA GLU A 58 8.48 -30.42 4.72
C GLU A 58 8.88 -31.00 6.08
N SER A 59 9.87 -30.42 6.75
CA SER A 59 10.26 -30.83 8.08
C SER A 59 9.13 -30.69 9.11
N LEU A 60 8.15 -29.80 8.83
CA LEU A 60 6.91 -29.61 9.61
C LEU A 60 5.75 -30.49 9.13
N GLY A 61 5.92 -31.29 8.08
CA GLY A 61 4.92 -32.22 7.56
C GLY A 61 4.14 -31.74 6.33
N ALA A 62 4.55 -30.65 5.68
CA ALA A 62 3.90 -30.18 4.45
C ALA A 62 4.11 -31.14 3.28
N LYS A 63 3.09 -31.29 2.44
CA LYS A 63 3.18 -31.87 1.10
C LYS A 63 3.26 -30.75 0.06
N PHE A 64 3.80 -31.05 -1.11
CA PHE A 64 3.96 -30.03 -2.18
C PHE A 64 3.38 -30.45 -3.49
N GLN A 65 2.81 -29.48 -4.21
CA GLN A 65 2.44 -29.53 -5.60
C GLN A 65 3.03 -28.30 -6.28
N LEU A 66 4.20 -28.46 -6.93
CA LEU A 66 5.01 -27.36 -7.45
C LEU A 66 5.07 -27.36 -8.99
N GLY A 67 5.40 -26.20 -9.56
CA GLY A 67 5.62 -26.03 -10.98
C GLY A 67 4.33 -25.76 -11.78
N PRO A 68 4.31 -26.04 -13.10
CA PRO A 68 3.23 -25.60 -14.00
C PRO A 68 1.83 -26.07 -13.61
N ASP A 69 1.74 -27.29 -13.07
CA ASP A 69 0.47 -27.95 -12.72
C ASP A 69 0.03 -27.71 -11.27
N TYR A 70 0.61 -26.72 -10.59
CA TYR A 70 0.42 -26.48 -9.15
C TYR A 70 -1.04 -26.28 -8.71
N LEU A 71 -1.93 -25.87 -9.60
CA LEU A 71 -3.38 -25.71 -9.34
C LEU A 71 -4.21 -26.93 -9.76
N SER A 72 -3.58 -27.98 -10.34
CA SER A 72 -4.33 -29.13 -10.78
C SER A 72 -4.97 -29.88 -9.61
N LYS A 73 -6.19 -30.40 -9.81
CA LYS A 73 -6.89 -31.24 -8.82
C LYS A 73 -7.22 -30.55 -7.49
N LEU A 74 -7.31 -29.21 -7.43
CA LEU A 74 -7.72 -28.49 -6.21
C LEU A 74 -9.06 -28.98 -5.67
N TYR A 75 -9.96 -29.47 -6.51
CA TYR A 75 -11.25 -30.06 -6.13
C TYR A 75 -11.16 -31.34 -5.27
N LYS A 76 -9.96 -31.85 -5.00
CA LYS A 76 -9.74 -33.00 -4.10
C LYS A 76 -9.49 -32.58 -2.67
N PHE A 77 -9.33 -31.31 -2.42
CA PHE A 77 -9.11 -30.77 -1.07
C PHE A 77 -10.42 -30.32 -0.43
N ASP A 78 -10.52 -30.55 0.88
CA ASP A 78 -11.70 -30.14 1.65
C ASP A 78 -11.73 -28.62 1.89
N VAL A 79 -10.60 -27.94 1.85
CA VAL A 79 -10.47 -26.47 1.98
C VAL A 79 -9.31 -25.97 1.13
N VAL A 80 -9.49 -24.84 0.43
CA VAL A 80 -8.45 -24.20 -0.36
C VAL A 80 -8.23 -22.76 0.11
N PHE A 81 -7.02 -22.45 0.55
CA PHE A 81 -6.59 -21.08 0.84
C PHE A 81 -5.95 -20.48 -0.41
N ARG A 82 -6.58 -19.45 -0.97
CA ARG A 82 -6.14 -18.75 -2.16
C ARG A 82 -5.17 -17.62 -1.82
N THR A 83 -4.12 -17.44 -2.62
CA THR A 83 -3.34 -16.18 -2.62
C THR A 83 -4.03 -15.11 -3.46
N PRO A 84 -3.96 -13.82 -3.10
CA PRO A 84 -4.55 -12.73 -3.91
C PRO A 84 -4.09 -12.69 -5.37
N GLY A 85 -2.85 -13.13 -5.65
CA GLY A 85 -2.29 -13.14 -7.00
C GLY A 85 -2.89 -14.16 -7.97
N VAL A 86 -3.70 -15.11 -7.49
CA VAL A 86 -4.43 -16.07 -8.34
C VAL A 86 -5.89 -15.63 -8.43
N SER A 87 -6.38 -15.40 -9.66
CA SER A 87 -7.77 -14.98 -9.89
C SER A 87 -8.76 -16.02 -9.32
N PRO A 88 -9.82 -15.60 -8.62
CA PRO A 88 -10.88 -16.51 -8.18
C PRO A 88 -11.61 -17.15 -9.37
N ASN A 89 -11.55 -16.52 -10.55
CA ASN A 89 -12.13 -17.03 -11.80
C ASN A 89 -11.21 -18.04 -12.51
N HIS A 90 -10.06 -18.41 -11.90
CA HIS A 90 -9.20 -19.45 -12.49
C HIS A 90 -9.96 -20.78 -12.60
N PRO A 91 -9.93 -21.47 -13.77
CA PRO A 91 -10.76 -22.67 -14.02
C PRO A 91 -10.65 -23.74 -12.94
N GLU A 92 -9.45 -23.99 -12.38
CA GLU A 92 -9.28 -24.99 -11.31
C GLU A 92 -9.87 -24.56 -9.98
N LEU A 93 -9.92 -23.24 -9.66
CA LEU A 93 -10.60 -22.72 -8.47
C LEU A 93 -12.13 -22.80 -8.63
N VAL A 94 -12.64 -22.40 -9.79
CA VAL A 94 -14.08 -22.52 -10.11
C VAL A 94 -14.52 -23.98 -9.99
N LYS A 95 -13.77 -24.88 -10.60
CA LYS A 95 -14.05 -26.33 -10.51
C LYS A 95 -13.99 -26.86 -9.07
N ALA A 96 -13.05 -26.38 -8.26
CA ALA A 96 -12.98 -26.79 -6.85
C ALA A 96 -14.21 -26.31 -6.07
N ALA A 97 -14.62 -25.05 -6.27
CA ALA A 97 -15.80 -24.48 -5.66
C ALA A 97 -17.10 -25.24 -6.08
N GLU A 98 -17.27 -25.54 -7.36
CA GLU A 98 -18.39 -26.34 -7.90
C GLU A 98 -18.44 -27.75 -7.32
N LYS A 99 -17.29 -28.33 -6.96
CA LYS A 99 -17.17 -29.63 -6.30
C LYS A 99 -17.36 -29.58 -4.79
N GLY A 100 -17.62 -28.40 -4.24
CA GLY A 100 -17.90 -28.20 -2.81
C GLY A 100 -16.69 -27.91 -1.94
N SER A 101 -15.50 -27.66 -2.53
CA SER A 101 -14.34 -27.19 -1.76
C SER A 101 -14.50 -25.70 -1.43
N PRO A 102 -14.62 -25.28 -0.16
CA PRO A 102 -14.61 -23.89 0.22
C PRO A 102 -13.29 -23.22 -0.20
N ILE A 103 -13.42 -22.08 -0.91
CA ILE A 103 -12.28 -21.25 -1.26
C ILE A 103 -12.27 -20.05 -0.32
N THR A 104 -11.17 -19.84 0.37
CA THR A 104 -10.95 -18.73 1.32
C THR A 104 -9.56 -18.14 1.15
N SER A 105 -9.19 -17.17 1.97
CA SER A 105 -7.86 -16.57 2.00
C SER A 105 -7.41 -16.32 3.44
N GLU A 106 -6.12 -16.06 3.64
CA GLU A 106 -5.56 -15.67 4.94
C GLU A 106 -6.29 -14.44 5.50
N MET A 107 -6.57 -13.44 4.66
CA MET A 107 -7.25 -12.21 5.07
C MET A 107 -8.70 -12.45 5.47
N GLU A 108 -9.44 -13.29 4.72
CA GLU A 108 -10.83 -13.67 5.10
C GLU A 108 -10.85 -14.40 6.44
N LEU A 109 -9.90 -15.31 6.66
CA LEU A 109 -9.77 -15.99 7.95
C LEU A 109 -9.42 -15.00 9.07
N PHE A 110 -8.51 -14.05 8.82
CA PHE A 110 -8.20 -13.01 9.78
C PHE A 110 -9.44 -12.20 10.17
N PHE A 111 -10.24 -11.73 9.21
CA PHE A 111 -11.48 -11.01 9.49
C PHE A 111 -12.49 -11.82 10.30
N GLN A 112 -12.59 -13.11 10.02
CA GLN A 112 -13.48 -14.02 10.76
C GLN A 112 -13.09 -14.17 12.23
N LEU A 113 -11.80 -14.13 12.54
CA LEU A 113 -11.27 -14.44 13.87
C LEU A 113 -10.89 -13.19 14.69
N CYS A 114 -10.71 -12.03 14.05
CA CYS A 114 -10.29 -10.80 14.69
C CYS A 114 -11.36 -10.31 15.69
N PRO A 115 -11.03 -10.15 16.98
CA PRO A 115 -11.97 -9.64 17.97
C PRO A 115 -12.09 -8.11 17.99
N CYS A 116 -11.15 -7.42 17.33
CA CYS A 116 -10.98 -5.98 17.39
C CYS A 116 -11.84 -5.24 16.35
N LYS A 117 -12.02 -3.93 16.56
CA LYS A 117 -12.53 -3.06 15.51
C LYS A 117 -11.51 -2.94 14.38
N ILE A 118 -11.94 -3.22 13.15
CA ILE A 118 -11.11 -3.14 11.94
C ILE A 118 -11.44 -1.87 11.16
N LEU A 119 -10.41 -1.09 10.84
CA LEU A 119 -10.47 0.04 9.91
C LEU A 119 -9.75 -0.38 8.62
N GLY A 120 -10.46 -0.45 7.51
CA GLY A 120 -9.94 -0.90 6.21
C GLY A 120 -9.85 0.22 5.18
N VAL A 121 -8.75 0.30 4.47
CA VAL A 121 -8.50 1.33 3.45
C VAL A 121 -8.30 0.69 2.09
N THR A 122 -9.07 1.13 1.09
CA THR A 122 -8.87 0.80 -0.33
C THR A 122 -8.92 2.05 -1.21
N GLY A 123 -8.64 1.87 -2.48
CA GLY A 123 -8.64 2.90 -3.52
C GLY A 123 -7.60 2.59 -4.59
N SER A 124 -7.49 3.42 -5.60
CA SER A 124 -6.39 3.35 -6.57
C SER A 124 -5.11 3.91 -5.97
N ASP A 125 -5.17 5.11 -5.39
CA ASP A 125 -4.04 5.82 -4.79
C ASP A 125 -4.33 6.23 -3.34
N GLY A 126 -3.29 6.63 -2.60
CA GLY A 126 -3.40 7.14 -1.24
C GLY A 126 -3.59 6.09 -0.13
N LYS A 127 -3.84 4.83 -0.46
CA LYS A 127 -4.10 3.75 0.50
C LYS A 127 -3.07 3.68 1.63
N THR A 128 -1.81 3.54 1.29
CA THR A 128 -0.73 3.35 2.27
C THR A 128 -0.58 4.54 3.20
N THR A 129 -0.62 5.76 2.65
CA THR A 129 -0.52 6.99 3.46
C THR A 129 -1.72 7.12 4.39
N THR A 130 -2.94 6.89 3.89
CA THR A 130 -4.16 6.94 4.71
C THR A 130 -4.15 5.87 5.80
N THR A 131 -3.76 4.63 5.48
CA THR A 131 -3.62 3.53 6.46
C THR A 131 -2.61 3.91 7.56
N THR A 132 -1.48 4.47 7.18
CA THR A 132 -0.44 4.89 8.13
C THR A 132 -0.93 6.04 9.01
N LEU A 133 -1.57 7.06 8.42
CA LEU A 133 -2.14 8.19 9.18
C LEU A 133 -3.18 7.71 10.20
N ILE A 134 -4.12 6.86 9.80
CA ILE A 134 -5.11 6.28 10.71
C ILE A 134 -4.41 5.56 11.87
N SER A 135 -3.40 4.75 11.57
CA SER A 135 -2.70 4.01 12.61
C SER A 135 -1.94 4.92 13.58
N GLU A 136 -1.29 5.97 13.07
CA GLU A 136 -0.58 6.94 13.91
C GLU A 136 -1.54 7.79 14.77
N PHE A 137 -2.70 8.17 14.22
CA PHE A 137 -3.75 8.87 14.98
C PHE A 137 -4.26 8.01 16.14
N LEU A 138 -4.55 6.74 15.90
CA LEU A 138 -5.02 5.82 16.93
C LEU A 138 -3.96 5.56 17.99
N LYS A 139 -2.69 5.36 17.61
CA LYS A 139 -1.57 5.21 18.54
C LYS A 139 -1.39 6.45 19.42
N GLU A 140 -1.45 7.65 18.82
CA GLU A 140 -1.35 8.92 19.56
C GLU A 140 -2.51 9.09 20.55
N ALA A 141 -3.69 8.55 20.24
CA ALA A 141 -4.84 8.51 21.13
C ALA A 141 -4.74 7.43 22.23
N GLY A 142 -3.67 6.61 22.23
CA GLY A 142 -3.38 5.62 23.25
C GLY A 142 -3.91 4.20 22.96
N TYR A 143 -4.40 3.93 21.75
CA TYR A 143 -4.80 2.56 21.38
C TYR A 143 -3.59 1.68 21.08
N ASN A 144 -3.69 0.39 21.39
CA ASN A 144 -2.82 -0.63 20.82
C ASN A 144 -3.28 -0.93 19.40
N VAL A 145 -2.39 -0.77 18.41
CA VAL A 145 -2.76 -0.79 16.99
C VAL A 145 -1.96 -1.80 16.22
N TYR A 146 -2.66 -2.72 15.56
CA TYR A 146 -2.09 -3.66 14.60
C TYR A 146 -2.29 -3.16 13.18
N VAL A 147 -1.23 -3.19 12.36
CA VAL A 147 -1.25 -2.70 10.97
C VAL A 147 -0.81 -3.79 10.01
N GLY A 148 -1.57 -4.01 8.95
CA GLY A 148 -1.23 -5.03 7.96
C GLY A 148 -2.09 -4.99 6.68
N GLY A 149 -2.26 -6.15 6.06
CA GLY A 149 -3.00 -6.31 4.80
C GLY A 149 -2.07 -6.33 3.60
N ASN A 150 -2.30 -5.46 2.62
CA ASN A 150 -1.44 -5.32 1.43
C ASN A 150 -0.07 -4.68 1.74
N ILE A 151 0.13 -4.22 2.95
CA ILE A 151 1.37 -3.65 3.49
C ILE A 151 1.72 -4.30 4.82
N GLY A 152 2.95 -4.10 5.26
CA GLY A 152 3.41 -4.59 6.57
C GLY A 152 3.54 -6.11 6.63
N LYS A 153 3.23 -6.67 7.79
CA LYS A 153 3.26 -8.10 8.06
C LYS A 153 1.85 -8.71 8.05
N PRO A 154 1.72 -10.02 7.76
CA PRO A 154 0.45 -10.73 7.96
C PRO A 154 0.00 -10.64 9.42
N LEU A 155 -1.30 -10.41 9.64
CA LEU A 155 -1.87 -10.19 10.96
C LEU A 155 -2.42 -11.46 11.61
N LEU A 156 -2.72 -12.49 10.83
CA LEU A 156 -3.28 -13.74 11.34
C LEU A 156 -2.45 -14.40 12.46
N PRO A 157 -1.09 -14.39 12.43
CA PRO A 157 -0.30 -14.91 13.54
C PRO A 157 -0.49 -14.19 14.87
N ASP A 158 -0.85 -12.91 14.83
CA ASP A 158 -1.03 -12.11 16.03
C ASP A 158 -2.45 -12.21 16.63
N VAL A 159 -3.42 -12.79 15.89
CA VAL A 159 -4.85 -12.78 16.25
C VAL A 159 -5.15 -13.38 17.62
N ALA A 160 -4.38 -14.37 18.05
CA ALA A 160 -4.56 -15.03 19.35
C ALA A 160 -4.23 -14.10 20.54
N GLY A 161 -3.42 -13.05 20.32
CA GLY A 161 -3.05 -12.08 21.34
C GLY A 161 -3.86 -10.79 21.31
N MET A 162 -4.76 -10.65 20.34
CA MET A 162 -5.59 -9.45 20.20
C MET A 162 -6.77 -9.47 21.17
N VAL A 163 -7.12 -8.29 21.69
CA VAL A 163 -8.28 -8.11 22.58
C VAL A 163 -9.27 -7.10 21.96
N PRO A 164 -10.56 -7.10 22.35
CA PRO A 164 -11.59 -6.25 21.74
C PRO A 164 -11.30 -4.73 21.80
N GLU A 165 -10.49 -4.30 22.74
CA GLU A 165 -10.09 -2.90 22.95
C GLU A 165 -8.98 -2.44 21.99
N ASP A 166 -8.29 -3.39 21.35
CA ASP A 166 -7.26 -3.10 20.35
C ASP A 166 -7.91 -2.59 19.05
N MET A 167 -7.10 -1.95 18.21
CA MET A 167 -7.51 -1.48 16.90
C MET A 167 -6.70 -2.16 15.81
N VAL A 168 -7.36 -2.48 14.70
CA VAL A 168 -6.71 -3.05 13.52
C VAL A 168 -6.89 -2.10 12.34
N VAL A 169 -5.80 -1.76 11.67
CA VAL A 169 -5.83 -0.94 10.45
C VAL A 169 -5.25 -1.74 9.30
N VAL A 170 -6.03 -1.98 8.25
CA VAL A 170 -5.63 -2.81 7.11
C VAL A 170 -5.71 -2.06 5.79
N GLU A 171 -4.64 -2.14 5.01
CA GLU A 171 -4.69 -1.78 3.60
C GLU A 171 -5.23 -2.97 2.79
N LEU A 172 -6.27 -2.76 2.00
CA LEU A 172 -6.90 -3.81 1.20
C LEU A 172 -6.78 -3.53 -0.30
N SER A 173 -6.13 -4.44 -1.01
CA SER A 173 -6.08 -4.42 -2.48
C SER A 173 -7.38 -4.94 -3.09
N SER A 174 -7.63 -4.63 -4.37
CA SER A 174 -8.76 -5.22 -5.11
C SER A 174 -8.67 -6.75 -5.18
N PHE A 175 -7.45 -7.30 -5.28
CA PHE A 175 -7.21 -8.74 -5.32
C PHE A 175 -7.61 -9.49 -4.03
N GLN A 176 -7.43 -8.84 -2.88
CA GLN A 176 -7.89 -9.37 -1.59
C GLN A 176 -9.40 -9.25 -1.46
N LEU A 177 -9.94 -8.08 -1.83
CA LEU A 177 -11.37 -7.77 -1.69
C LEU A 177 -12.29 -8.62 -2.58
N MET A 178 -11.81 -9.13 -3.75
CA MET A 178 -12.65 -9.86 -4.73
C MET A 178 -13.52 -10.96 -4.12
N THR A 179 -13.04 -11.65 -3.10
CA THR A 179 -13.73 -12.80 -2.50
C THR A 179 -14.20 -12.55 -1.08
N MET A 180 -13.86 -11.41 -0.49
CA MET A 180 -14.22 -11.09 0.88
C MET A 180 -15.74 -10.98 1.06
N LYS A 181 -16.26 -11.66 2.08
CA LYS A 181 -17.67 -11.68 2.48
C LYS A 181 -17.91 -10.94 3.80
N GLN A 182 -16.89 -10.24 4.29
CA GLN A 182 -16.93 -9.41 5.48
C GLN A 182 -16.29 -8.08 5.15
N SER A 183 -16.83 -7.01 5.68
CA SER A 183 -16.29 -5.65 5.55
C SER A 183 -15.74 -5.18 6.89
N PRO A 184 -14.74 -4.27 6.90
CA PRO A 184 -14.26 -3.65 8.13
C PRO A 184 -15.35 -2.77 8.76
N ASN A 185 -15.27 -2.55 10.08
CA ASN A 185 -16.20 -1.66 10.80
C ASN A 185 -16.13 -0.21 10.32
N VAL A 186 -14.93 0.24 9.94
CA VAL A 186 -14.77 1.52 9.24
C VAL A 186 -14.08 1.24 7.91
N SER A 187 -14.73 1.53 6.81
CA SER A 187 -14.16 1.41 5.47
C SER A 187 -13.82 2.79 4.92
N VAL A 188 -12.66 2.89 4.24
CA VAL A 188 -12.22 4.11 3.57
C VAL A 188 -11.97 3.84 2.10
N PHE A 189 -12.67 4.57 1.24
CA PHE A 189 -12.48 4.53 -0.20
C PHE A 189 -11.84 5.87 -0.65
N THR A 190 -10.51 5.87 -0.86
CA THR A 190 -9.74 7.10 -1.11
C THR A 190 -10.07 7.73 -2.46
N ASN A 191 -10.02 6.94 -3.52
CA ASN A 191 -10.36 7.31 -4.91
C ASN A 191 -10.46 6.07 -5.79
N LEU A 192 -11.00 6.23 -6.99
CA LEU A 192 -10.98 5.20 -8.01
C LEU A 192 -10.62 5.80 -9.37
N SER A 193 -9.57 5.26 -9.98
CA SER A 193 -9.09 5.56 -11.32
C SER A 193 -8.64 4.26 -12.02
N PRO A 194 -8.56 4.22 -13.36
CA PRO A 194 -8.12 3.03 -14.09
C PRO A 194 -6.78 2.51 -13.59
N ASN A 195 -6.77 1.26 -13.11
CA ASN A 195 -5.58 0.57 -12.64
C ASN A 195 -5.82 -0.95 -12.68
N HIS A 196 -4.76 -1.75 -12.81
CA HIS A 196 -4.81 -3.22 -12.81
C HIS A 196 -5.81 -3.83 -13.82
N LEU A 197 -6.01 -3.17 -14.98
CA LEU A 197 -6.91 -3.66 -16.02
C LEU A 197 -6.33 -4.87 -16.78
N ASP A 198 -5.06 -5.13 -16.66
CA ASP A 198 -4.39 -6.38 -17.07
C ASP A 198 -4.90 -7.60 -16.28
N TYR A 199 -5.41 -7.40 -15.07
CA TYR A 199 -5.94 -8.46 -14.21
C TYR A 199 -7.49 -8.45 -14.15
N HIS A 200 -8.12 -7.28 -13.98
CA HIS A 200 -9.57 -7.15 -13.82
C HIS A 200 -10.32 -7.03 -15.15
N HIS A 201 -9.62 -6.88 -16.27
CA HIS A 201 -10.12 -6.72 -17.62
C HIS A 201 -10.98 -5.47 -17.85
N THR A 202 -11.86 -5.09 -16.93
CA THR A 202 -12.73 -3.89 -17.04
C THR A 202 -12.74 -3.05 -15.78
N MET A 203 -13.15 -1.78 -15.89
CA MET A 203 -13.35 -0.90 -14.73
C MET A 203 -14.51 -1.35 -13.84
N GLU A 204 -15.52 -1.98 -14.43
CA GLU A 204 -16.66 -2.55 -13.71
C GLU A 204 -16.23 -3.67 -12.79
N GLU A 205 -15.40 -4.61 -13.29
CA GLU A 205 -14.84 -5.71 -12.51
C GLU A 205 -13.92 -5.18 -11.39
N TYR A 206 -13.05 -4.21 -11.71
CA TYR A 206 -12.17 -3.57 -10.73
C TYR A 206 -12.97 -2.85 -9.64
N THR A 207 -14.04 -2.15 -10.02
CA THR A 207 -14.94 -1.47 -9.08
C THR A 207 -15.68 -2.49 -8.21
N ALA A 208 -16.29 -3.51 -8.82
CA ALA A 208 -17.03 -4.56 -8.12
C ALA A 208 -16.16 -5.28 -7.07
N ALA A 209 -14.90 -5.57 -7.40
CA ALA A 209 -13.96 -6.14 -6.44
C ALA A 209 -13.79 -5.26 -5.19
N LYS A 210 -13.69 -3.94 -5.37
CA LYS A 210 -13.48 -3.01 -4.25
C LYS A 210 -14.74 -2.72 -3.44
N LEU A 211 -15.94 -2.91 -3.99
CA LEU A 211 -17.19 -2.69 -3.26
C LEU A 211 -17.27 -3.54 -2.00
N ASN A 212 -16.66 -4.74 -1.98
CA ASN A 212 -16.67 -5.62 -0.82
C ASN A 212 -16.03 -5.00 0.44
N ILE A 213 -15.36 -3.84 0.32
CA ILE A 213 -14.86 -3.13 1.50
C ILE A 213 -16.01 -2.57 2.37
N PHE A 214 -17.19 -2.32 1.80
CA PHE A 214 -18.32 -1.75 2.56
C PHE A 214 -19.65 -2.50 2.39
N THR A 215 -19.82 -3.33 1.36
CA THR A 215 -21.12 -3.97 1.06
C THR A 215 -21.63 -4.91 2.14
N HIS A 216 -20.75 -5.41 2.99
CA HIS A 216 -21.08 -6.33 4.08
C HIS A 216 -21.11 -5.65 5.46
N GLN A 217 -21.03 -4.32 5.51
CA GLN A 217 -21.11 -3.54 6.76
C GLN A 217 -22.49 -3.66 7.40
N GLN A 218 -22.52 -3.54 8.73
CA GLN A 218 -23.72 -3.64 9.56
C GLN A 218 -24.09 -2.28 10.15
N ALA A 219 -25.26 -2.19 10.75
CA ALA A 219 -25.67 -0.99 11.49
C ALA A 219 -24.64 -0.67 12.59
N GLY A 220 -24.20 0.60 12.62
CA GLY A 220 -23.13 1.07 13.52
C GLY A 220 -21.74 1.08 12.89
N ASP A 221 -21.54 0.44 11.75
CA ASP A 221 -20.33 0.59 10.95
C ASP A 221 -20.34 1.93 10.17
N ARG A 222 -19.18 2.30 9.58
CA ARG A 222 -19.02 3.55 8.83
C ARG A 222 -18.30 3.32 7.51
N ALA A 223 -18.79 3.96 6.44
CA ALA A 223 -18.12 4.02 5.14
C ALA A 223 -17.71 5.46 4.80
N VAL A 224 -16.43 5.67 4.52
CA VAL A 224 -15.84 6.97 4.18
C VAL A 224 -15.53 7.02 2.69
N PHE A 225 -16.02 8.07 1.99
CA PHE A 225 -15.85 8.23 0.54
C PHE A 225 -15.34 9.60 0.16
N ASN A 226 -14.56 9.63 -0.93
CA ASN A 226 -14.14 10.87 -1.57
C ASN A 226 -15.27 11.47 -2.41
N TYR A 227 -15.77 12.63 -2.01
CA TYR A 227 -16.81 13.35 -2.74
C TYR A 227 -16.29 13.95 -4.05
N ASP A 228 -15.00 14.28 -4.14
CA ASP A 228 -14.38 14.90 -5.32
C ASP A 228 -14.09 13.89 -6.44
N ASN A 229 -14.16 12.59 -6.17
CA ASN A 229 -14.04 11.54 -7.16
C ASN A 229 -15.43 11.04 -7.55
N ASP A 230 -15.81 11.22 -8.82
CA ASP A 230 -17.18 10.97 -9.31
C ASP A 230 -17.62 9.52 -9.09
N ILE A 231 -16.69 8.57 -9.22
CA ILE A 231 -16.99 7.14 -9.05
C ILE A 231 -17.28 6.86 -7.58
N THR A 232 -16.39 7.25 -6.65
CA THR A 232 -16.59 6.99 -5.22
C THR A 232 -17.80 7.74 -4.67
N ARG A 233 -18.07 8.98 -5.16
CA ARG A 233 -19.28 9.72 -4.83
C ARG A 233 -20.55 8.99 -5.27
N SER A 234 -20.54 8.38 -6.45
CA SER A 234 -21.67 7.58 -6.93
C SER A 234 -21.86 6.32 -6.07
N LEU A 235 -20.76 5.64 -5.72
CA LEU A 235 -20.78 4.42 -4.91
C LEU A 235 -21.23 4.68 -3.47
N SER A 236 -20.99 5.85 -2.91
CA SER A 236 -21.39 6.18 -1.53
C SER A 236 -22.89 5.98 -1.25
N ARG A 237 -23.72 6.15 -2.28
CA ARG A 237 -25.19 5.93 -2.18
C ARG A 237 -25.58 4.47 -1.95
N GLN A 238 -24.65 3.54 -2.13
CA GLN A 238 -24.88 2.10 -1.95
C GLN A 238 -24.39 1.61 -0.57
N ALA A 239 -23.82 2.51 0.28
CA ALA A 239 -23.33 2.14 1.59
C ALA A 239 -24.49 1.67 2.49
N PRO A 240 -24.44 0.47 3.08
CA PRO A 240 -25.50 -0.05 3.94
C PRO A 240 -25.44 0.52 5.35
N ALA A 241 -24.32 1.11 5.74
CA ALA A 241 -24.02 1.65 7.06
C ALA A 241 -23.96 3.18 7.05
N GLY A 242 -23.54 3.79 8.16
CA GLY A 242 -23.30 5.23 8.25
C GLY A 242 -22.28 5.70 7.22
N MET A 243 -22.61 6.76 6.49
CA MET A 243 -21.75 7.32 5.46
C MET A 243 -21.10 8.60 5.96
N MET A 244 -19.81 8.78 5.69
CA MET A 244 -19.09 10.05 5.85
C MET A 244 -18.35 10.41 4.57
N LEU A 245 -18.48 11.66 4.14
CA LEU A 245 -17.83 12.16 2.93
C LEU A 245 -16.62 13.02 3.29
N PHE A 246 -15.62 13.07 2.40
CA PHE A 246 -14.60 14.10 2.46
C PHE A 246 -14.44 14.78 1.09
N SER A 247 -14.16 16.09 1.11
CA SER A 247 -14.00 16.91 -0.11
C SER A 247 -12.99 18.03 0.12
N ARG A 248 -11.99 18.09 -0.74
CA ARG A 248 -11.04 19.21 -0.79
C ARG A 248 -11.58 20.41 -1.56
N ARG A 249 -12.52 20.17 -2.49
CA ARG A 249 -13.02 21.17 -3.44
C ARG A 249 -14.35 21.79 -3.01
N ASN A 250 -15.11 21.09 -2.18
CA ASN A 250 -16.48 21.49 -1.83
C ASN A 250 -16.63 21.56 -0.31
N LYS A 251 -17.34 22.60 0.17
CA LYS A 251 -17.84 22.61 1.54
C LYS A 251 -18.97 21.58 1.65
N LEU A 252 -18.89 20.71 2.64
CA LEU A 252 -19.92 19.71 2.94
C LEU A 252 -20.80 20.17 4.11
N GLU A 253 -22.10 19.82 4.06
CA GLU A 253 -23.02 20.03 5.20
C GLU A 253 -22.68 19.07 6.34
N GLU A 254 -22.29 17.85 6.01
CA GLU A 254 -21.78 16.81 6.92
C GLU A 254 -20.58 16.14 6.28
N GLY A 255 -19.49 15.95 7.04
CA GLY A 255 -18.25 15.33 6.58
C GLY A 255 -17.01 16.17 6.82
N VAL A 256 -15.91 15.81 6.17
CA VAL A 256 -14.61 16.47 6.27
C VAL A 256 -14.33 17.28 5.01
N TYR A 257 -14.00 18.57 5.16
CA TYR A 257 -13.74 19.43 4.01
C TYR A 257 -12.67 20.47 4.26
N LEU A 258 -12.10 21.00 3.19
CA LEU A 258 -11.10 22.07 3.23
C LEU A 258 -11.81 23.44 3.24
N ARG A 259 -11.43 24.29 4.18
CA ARG A 259 -11.87 25.67 4.28
C ARG A 259 -10.81 26.53 4.95
N ASP A 260 -10.56 27.74 4.43
CA ASP A 260 -9.69 28.76 5.05
C ASP A 260 -8.30 28.21 5.43
N ASN A 261 -7.66 27.44 4.55
CA ASN A 261 -6.38 26.74 4.78
C ASN A 261 -6.38 25.80 6.01
N ALA A 262 -7.51 25.23 6.37
CA ALA A 262 -7.65 24.23 7.39
C ALA A 262 -8.62 23.13 7.00
N ILE A 263 -8.44 21.93 7.54
CA ILE A 263 -9.38 20.82 7.44
C ILE A 263 -10.41 20.96 8.54
N TRP A 264 -11.66 21.03 8.13
CA TRP A 264 -12.85 21.13 8.99
C TRP A 264 -13.62 19.82 8.99
N LEU A 265 -14.28 19.55 10.09
CA LEU A 265 -15.24 18.45 10.20
C LEU A 265 -16.56 18.99 10.71
N THR A 266 -17.65 18.60 10.03
CA THR A 266 -19.04 18.87 10.46
C THR A 266 -19.76 17.54 10.67
N ASN A 267 -20.35 17.36 11.82
CA ASN A 267 -21.19 16.23 12.21
C ASN A 267 -22.33 16.71 13.13
N ASP A 268 -23.09 15.79 13.74
CA ASP A 268 -24.20 16.10 14.65
C ASP A 268 -23.83 17.02 15.82
N MET A 269 -22.55 17.06 16.21
CA MET A 269 -22.03 17.93 17.28
C MET A 269 -21.69 19.34 16.78
N GLY A 270 -21.83 19.62 15.50
CA GLY A 270 -21.52 20.89 14.87
C GLY A 270 -20.27 20.87 14.00
N SER A 271 -19.82 22.07 13.61
CA SER A 271 -18.66 22.26 12.73
C SER A 271 -17.44 22.73 13.53
N ARG A 272 -16.29 22.09 13.33
CA ARG A 272 -15.03 22.43 14.01
C ARG A 272 -13.84 22.34 13.07
N GLU A 273 -12.84 23.19 13.35
CA GLU A 273 -11.53 23.11 12.72
C GLU A 273 -10.72 21.98 13.39
N VAL A 274 -10.31 20.99 12.57
CA VAL A 274 -9.52 19.84 13.04
C VAL A 274 -8.03 20.07 12.87
N LEU A 275 -7.58 20.51 11.67
CA LEU A 275 -6.17 20.56 11.32
C LEU A 275 -5.85 21.72 10.37
N PRO A 276 -5.03 22.71 10.77
CA PRO A 276 -4.46 23.69 9.86
C PRO A 276 -3.53 23.04 8.84
N LEU A 277 -3.57 23.45 7.57
CA LEU A 277 -2.66 22.91 6.53
C LEU A 277 -1.18 23.18 6.85
N ALA A 278 -0.88 24.26 7.57
CA ALA A 278 0.48 24.60 7.99
C ALA A 278 1.13 23.54 8.90
N ASP A 279 0.33 22.72 9.58
CA ASP A 279 0.81 21.62 10.41
C ASP A 279 1.17 20.36 9.62
N ILE A 280 0.75 20.28 8.35
CA ILE A 280 1.02 19.12 7.48
C ILE A 280 2.42 19.24 6.88
N ARG A 281 3.31 18.32 7.21
CA ARG A 281 4.70 18.33 6.75
C ARG A 281 4.93 17.61 5.41
N ILE A 282 4.09 16.65 5.06
CA ILE A 282 4.24 15.90 3.81
C ILE A 282 3.69 16.71 2.63
N PRO A 283 4.46 16.84 1.52
CA PRO A 283 4.07 17.66 0.39
C PRO A 283 2.95 17.04 -0.45
N GLY A 284 2.29 17.89 -1.25
CA GLY A 284 1.34 17.50 -2.28
C GLY A 284 -0.12 17.54 -1.84
N VAL A 285 -0.96 18.04 -2.73
CA VAL A 285 -2.41 18.21 -2.50
C VAL A 285 -3.14 16.89 -2.23
N HIS A 286 -2.65 15.79 -2.80
CA HIS A 286 -3.18 14.44 -2.54
C HIS A 286 -2.99 14.02 -1.09
N ASN A 287 -1.97 14.54 -0.39
CA ASN A 287 -1.77 14.25 1.03
C ASN A 287 -2.80 14.97 1.90
N ILE A 288 -3.26 16.16 1.50
CA ILE A 288 -4.40 16.81 2.18
C ILE A 288 -5.64 15.88 2.12
N GLU A 289 -5.91 15.28 0.96
CA GLU A 289 -7.01 14.31 0.78
C GLU A 289 -6.81 13.05 1.64
N ASN A 290 -5.56 12.54 1.76
CA ASN A 290 -5.25 11.42 2.64
C ASN A 290 -5.49 11.76 4.13
N TYR A 291 -5.13 12.97 4.58
CA TYR A 291 -5.45 13.45 5.93
C TYR A 291 -6.96 13.55 6.15
N MET A 292 -7.70 14.10 5.19
CA MET A 292 -9.15 14.22 5.28
C MET A 292 -9.83 12.87 5.38
N ALA A 293 -9.41 11.89 4.56
CA ALA A 293 -9.88 10.51 4.62
C ALA A 293 -9.59 9.85 5.97
N ALA A 294 -8.38 10.04 6.50
CA ALA A 294 -7.97 9.50 7.79
C ALA A 294 -8.74 10.15 8.97
N ILE A 295 -8.95 11.48 8.93
CA ILE A 295 -9.75 12.21 9.93
C ILE A 295 -11.19 11.71 9.93
N ALA A 296 -11.80 11.55 8.75
CA ALA A 296 -13.16 11.01 8.62
C ALA A 296 -13.28 9.59 9.19
N ALA A 297 -12.24 8.77 9.01
CA ALA A 297 -12.21 7.39 9.50
C ALA A 297 -12.16 7.32 11.04
N VAL A 298 -11.46 8.25 11.69
CA VAL A 298 -11.22 8.21 13.13
C VAL A 298 -12.11 9.16 13.94
N ASP A 299 -13.06 9.85 13.30
CA ASP A 299 -14.02 10.72 14.00
C ASP A 299 -14.78 9.95 15.06
N GLY A 300 -14.83 10.49 16.27
CA GLY A 300 -15.39 9.86 17.46
C GLY A 300 -14.44 8.86 18.15
N LEU A 301 -13.28 8.53 17.57
CA LEU A 301 -12.26 7.65 18.16
C LEU A 301 -11.03 8.42 18.64
N VAL A 302 -10.64 9.46 17.91
CA VAL A 302 -9.39 10.20 18.14
C VAL A 302 -9.68 11.68 18.39
N PRO A 303 -9.19 12.28 19.48
CA PRO A 303 -9.26 13.73 19.70
C PRO A 303 -8.46 14.53 18.67
N ASP A 304 -8.96 15.70 18.25
CA ASP A 304 -8.32 16.57 17.25
C ASP A 304 -6.87 16.95 17.63
N LYS A 305 -6.56 17.09 18.94
CA LYS A 305 -5.20 17.33 19.41
C LYS A 305 -4.21 16.24 19.01
N CYS A 306 -4.65 14.98 18.96
CA CYS A 306 -3.82 13.85 18.53
C CYS A 306 -3.58 13.90 17.02
N VAL A 307 -4.59 14.27 16.22
CA VAL A 307 -4.45 14.49 14.78
C VAL A 307 -3.39 15.56 14.51
N ARG A 308 -3.46 16.71 15.19
CA ARG A 308 -2.48 17.81 15.07
C ARG A 308 -1.08 17.38 15.48
N ALA A 309 -0.93 16.69 16.60
CA ALA A 309 0.35 16.20 17.08
C ALA A 309 1.03 15.26 16.08
N VAL A 310 0.25 14.37 15.44
CA VAL A 310 0.76 13.51 14.37
C VAL A 310 1.14 14.33 13.15
N ALA A 311 0.28 15.24 12.69
CA ALA A 311 0.55 16.04 11.49
C ALA A 311 1.87 16.83 11.59
N GLN A 312 2.16 17.36 12.76
CA GLN A 312 3.38 18.14 13.04
C GLN A 312 4.67 17.32 13.06
N ARG A 313 4.59 15.98 13.16
CA ARG A 313 5.77 15.09 13.17
C ARG A 313 5.81 14.08 12.02
N PHE A 314 4.69 13.84 11.36
CA PHE A 314 4.60 12.83 10.30
C PHE A 314 5.37 13.28 9.04
N THR A 315 6.43 12.56 8.73
CA THR A 315 7.34 12.87 7.60
C THR A 315 7.06 12.05 6.34
N GLY A 316 5.99 11.26 6.34
CA GLY A 316 5.61 10.39 5.21
C GLY A 316 5.67 8.91 5.57
N VAL A 317 5.30 8.10 4.58
CA VAL A 317 5.45 6.65 4.66
C VAL A 317 6.88 6.29 4.29
N GLU A 318 7.50 5.39 5.03
CA GLU A 318 8.86 4.95 4.77
C GLU A 318 9.05 4.57 3.30
N HIS A 319 10.09 5.10 2.69
CA HIS A 319 10.44 4.97 1.26
C HIS A 319 9.44 5.57 0.25
N ARG A 320 8.44 6.35 0.69
CA ARG A 320 7.46 7.01 -0.20
C ARG A 320 7.41 8.50 0.08
N ILE A 321 8.18 9.28 -0.68
CA ILE A 321 8.35 10.74 -0.50
C ILE A 321 8.56 11.06 1.00
N GLU A 322 9.34 10.22 1.66
CA GLU A 322 9.66 10.32 3.09
C GLU A 322 10.69 11.42 3.30
N LEU A 323 10.37 12.45 4.08
CA LEU A 323 11.36 13.45 4.47
C LEU A 323 12.36 12.81 5.44
N VAL A 324 13.60 12.62 4.97
CA VAL A 324 14.69 12.03 5.76
C VAL A 324 15.34 13.07 6.66
N ARG A 325 15.70 14.23 6.09
CA ARG A 325 16.45 15.27 6.78
C ARG A 325 16.29 16.62 6.09
N GLU A 326 16.38 17.68 6.86
CA GLU A 326 16.67 19.03 6.38
C GLU A 326 18.07 19.43 6.86
N LEU A 327 18.96 19.79 5.93
CA LEU A 327 20.34 20.17 6.21
C LEU A 327 20.69 21.43 5.45
N ASN A 328 21.10 22.48 6.17
CA ASN A 328 21.48 23.78 5.59
C ASN A 328 20.41 24.39 4.67
N GLY A 329 19.13 24.20 5.00
CA GLY A 329 17.99 24.64 4.19
C GLY A 329 17.68 23.79 2.96
N VAL A 330 18.34 22.64 2.80
CA VAL A 330 18.06 21.65 1.74
C VAL A 330 17.28 20.48 2.35
N LYS A 331 16.17 20.09 1.71
CA LYS A 331 15.34 18.96 2.15
C LYS A 331 15.65 17.71 1.33
N TYR A 332 15.87 16.58 2.01
CA TYR A 332 16.18 15.29 1.39
C TYR A 332 15.02 14.33 1.55
N TYR A 333 14.48 13.84 0.43
CA TYR A 333 13.34 12.92 0.39
C TYR A 333 13.72 11.55 -0.16
N ASN A 334 13.21 10.50 0.47
CA ASN A 334 13.35 9.12 0.05
C ASN A 334 12.05 8.63 -0.60
N ASP A 335 12.08 8.42 -1.91
CA ASP A 335 11.01 7.77 -2.67
C ASP A 335 11.55 6.50 -3.37
N SER A 336 12.35 5.71 -2.65
CA SER A 336 12.95 4.48 -3.18
C SER A 336 11.92 3.46 -3.69
N ILE A 337 10.66 3.54 -3.25
CA ILE A 337 9.53 2.75 -3.77
C ILE A 337 9.12 3.14 -5.20
N GLY A 338 9.59 4.28 -5.70
CA GLY A 338 9.40 4.75 -7.07
C GLY A 338 10.15 3.89 -8.09
N THR A 339 9.74 2.62 -8.24
CA THR A 339 10.40 1.60 -9.07
C THR A 339 9.91 1.53 -10.51
N SER A 340 9.21 2.56 -10.98
CA SER A 340 8.74 2.70 -12.36
C SER A 340 8.68 4.17 -12.78
N PRO A 341 8.78 4.48 -14.10
CA PRO A 341 8.67 5.84 -14.62
C PRO A 341 7.42 6.58 -14.16
N THR A 342 6.26 5.94 -14.19
CA THR A 342 4.97 6.53 -13.76
C THR A 342 4.96 6.94 -12.28
N ARG A 343 5.59 6.16 -11.40
CA ARG A 343 5.70 6.51 -9.98
C ARG A 343 6.63 7.70 -9.75
N THR A 344 7.74 7.76 -10.47
CA THR A 344 8.65 8.92 -10.40
C THR A 344 7.98 10.18 -10.95
N MET A 345 7.18 10.10 -12.03
CA MET A 345 6.37 11.24 -12.48
C MET A 345 5.43 11.75 -11.40
N ALA A 346 4.72 10.85 -10.71
CA ALA A 346 3.86 11.22 -9.58
C ALA A 346 4.65 11.84 -8.41
N CYS A 347 5.88 11.38 -8.17
CA CYS A 347 6.78 12.02 -7.21
C CYS A 347 7.14 13.44 -7.64
N LEU A 348 7.52 13.66 -8.91
CA LEU A 348 7.84 15.00 -9.45
C LEU A 348 6.65 15.96 -9.31
N ASP A 349 5.43 15.48 -9.50
CA ASP A 349 4.19 16.28 -9.37
C ASP A 349 3.82 16.62 -7.92
N SER A 350 4.48 16.00 -6.94
CA SER A 350 4.28 16.30 -5.52
C SER A 350 4.98 17.58 -5.06
N PHE A 351 5.78 18.19 -5.92
CA PHE A 351 6.58 19.37 -5.59
C PHE A 351 6.31 20.52 -6.58
N ASP A 352 6.21 21.75 -6.05
CA ASP A 352 5.96 22.94 -6.85
C ASP A 352 7.23 23.55 -7.48
N GLN A 353 8.42 23.12 -7.03
CA GLN A 353 9.72 23.60 -7.50
C GLN A 353 10.47 22.56 -8.32
N LYS A 354 11.47 22.97 -9.09
CA LYS A 354 12.39 22.05 -9.75
C LYS A 354 13.27 21.33 -8.72
N LEU A 355 13.47 20.03 -8.93
CA LEU A 355 14.15 19.14 -8.01
C LEU A 355 15.58 18.80 -8.42
N ILE A 356 16.39 18.39 -7.45
CA ILE A 356 17.59 17.60 -7.68
C ILE A 356 17.16 16.14 -7.53
N LEU A 357 17.14 15.40 -8.65
CA LEU A 357 16.60 14.05 -8.72
C LEU A 357 17.73 13.02 -8.83
N ILE A 358 17.74 12.04 -7.93
CA ILE A 358 18.58 10.85 -8.04
C ILE A 358 17.73 9.73 -8.67
N ALA A 359 18.15 9.24 -9.86
CA ALA A 359 17.41 8.23 -10.62
C ALA A 359 18.34 7.15 -11.20
N GLY A 360 17.73 6.02 -11.58
CA GLY A 360 18.38 4.86 -12.16
C GLY A 360 18.34 3.59 -11.29
N GLY A 361 18.77 2.48 -11.87
CA GLY A 361 18.72 1.17 -11.23
C GLY A 361 18.60 0.05 -12.26
N TYR A 362 17.95 -1.07 -11.87
CA TYR A 362 17.78 -2.26 -12.70
C TYR A 362 16.77 -2.03 -13.84
N ASP A 363 17.12 -2.48 -15.04
CA ASP A 363 16.27 -2.38 -16.22
C ASP A 363 15.16 -3.46 -16.24
N LYS A 364 13.92 -3.00 -16.34
CA LYS A 364 12.73 -3.85 -16.53
C LYS A 364 12.20 -3.81 -17.97
N GLY A 365 12.90 -3.20 -18.90
CA GLY A 365 12.47 -3.00 -20.28
C GLY A 365 11.30 -2.00 -20.43
N VAL A 366 11.11 -1.08 -19.48
CA VAL A 366 10.05 -0.06 -19.52
C VAL A 366 10.59 1.20 -20.17
N PRO A 367 9.89 1.84 -21.14
CA PRO A 367 10.37 3.05 -21.81
C PRO A 367 10.36 4.25 -20.87
N PHE A 368 11.40 5.11 -20.99
CA PHE A 368 11.57 6.35 -20.20
C PHE A 368 11.12 7.61 -20.95
N THR A 369 10.65 7.53 -22.17
CA THR A 369 10.36 8.67 -23.05
C THR A 369 9.46 9.70 -22.36
N GLN A 370 8.35 9.28 -21.75
CA GLN A 370 7.40 10.18 -21.10
C GLN A 370 7.99 10.81 -19.83
N LEU A 371 8.76 10.04 -19.08
CA LEU A 371 9.48 10.54 -17.89
C LEU A 371 10.53 11.58 -18.28
N GLY A 372 11.26 11.38 -19.40
CA GLY A 372 12.21 12.37 -19.93
C GLY A 372 11.56 13.73 -20.15
N VAL A 373 10.37 13.76 -20.76
CA VAL A 373 9.61 15.01 -20.97
C VAL A 373 9.21 15.68 -19.64
N GLU A 374 8.81 14.92 -18.62
CA GLU A 374 8.47 15.51 -17.33
C GLU A 374 9.72 15.97 -16.56
N MET A 375 10.85 15.27 -16.71
CA MET A 375 12.11 15.69 -16.09
C MET A 375 12.58 17.05 -16.63
N THR A 376 12.43 17.37 -17.93
CA THR A 376 12.80 18.68 -18.47
C THR A 376 12.05 19.84 -17.83
N LYS A 377 10.84 19.62 -17.34
CA LYS A 377 10.01 20.63 -16.68
C LYS A 377 10.28 20.75 -15.17
N LYS A 378 10.52 19.62 -14.51
CA LYS A 378 10.46 19.48 -13.05
C LYS A 378 11.82 19.24 -12.38
N VAL A 379 12.88 18.99 -13.15
CA VAL A 379 14.23 18.70 -12.61
C VAL A 379 15.20 19.79 -13.01
N LYS A 380 16.02 20.26 -12.08
CA LYS A 380 17.13 21.18 -12.36
C LYS A 380 18.45 20.42 -12.49
N THR A 381 18.67 19.39 -11.66
CA THR A 381 19.85 18.53 -11.74
C THR A 381 19.40 17.07 -11.64
N LEU A 382 19.73 16.28 -12.64
CA LEU A 382 19.47 14.84 -12.70
C LEU A 382 20.76 14.09 -12.40
N VAL A 383 20.80 13.41 -11.27
CA VAL A 383 21.92 12.57 -10.87
C VAL A 383 21.58 11.13 -11.19
N LEU A 384 22.30 10.53 -12.10
CA LEU A 384 22.07 9.18 -12.60
C LEU A 384 23.04 8.18 -11.99
N CYS A 385 22.52 7.01 -11.61
CA CYS A 385 23.33 5.86 -11.20
C CYS A 385 22.64 4.54 -11.55
N GLY A 386 23.45 3.46 -11.68
CA GLY A 386 22.93 2.13 -12.00
C GLY A 386 22.77 1.83 -13.49
N ALA A 387 22.30 0.62 -13.79
CA ALA A 387 22.31 0.06 -15.15
C ALA A 387 21.50 0.86 -16.18
N THR A 388 20.43 1.53 -15.75
CA THR A 388 19.54 2.31 -16.63
C THR A 388 19.98 3.77 -16.86
N ALA A 389 21.08 4.22 -16.25
CA ALA A 389 21.55 5.59 -16.40
C ALA A 389 21.66 6.06 -17.87
N PRO A 390 22.26 5.28 -18.81
CA PRO A 390 22.35 5.68 -20.22
C PRO A 390 20.98 5.80 -20.90
N ALA A 391 20.03 4.92 -20.56
CA ALA A 391 18.70 4.92 -21.16
C ALA A 391 17.87 6.11 -20.69
N ILE A 392 17.95 6.46 -19.39
CA ILE A 392 17.29 7.65 -18.84
C ILE A 392 17.91 8.93 -19.41
N ARG A 393 19.25 9.03 -19.47
CA ARG A 393 19.95 10.16 -20.11
C ARG A 393 19.43 10.37 -21.52
N LYS A 394 19.45 9.33 -22.34
CA LYS A 394 18.97 9.39 -23.72
C LYS A 394 17.53 9.90 -23.81
N ALA A 395 16.63 9.38 -22.98
CA ALA A 395 15.23 9.80 -22.96
C ALA A 395 15.04 11.28 -22.59
N VAL A 396 15.91 11.82 -21.73
CA VAL A 396 15.90 13.25 -21.34
C VAL A 396 16.49 14.13 -22.45
N GLU A 397 17.64 13.73 -23.03
CA GLU A 397 18.32 14.51 -24.09
C GLU A 397 17.49 14.55 -25.39
N GLU A 398 16.72 13.50 -25.69
CA GLU A 398 15.79 13.43 -26.83
C GLU A 398 14.43 14.09 -26.54
N ALA A 399 14.16 14.50 -25.30
CA ALA A 399 12.86 15.07 -24.93
C ALA A 399 12.68 16.49 -25.50
N PRO A 400 11.48 16.84 -25.99
CA PRO A 400 11.15 18.21 -26.36
C PRO A 400 11.40 19.18 -25.20
N GLY A 401 12.09 20.29 -25.48
CA GLY A 401 12.39 21.31 -24.47
C GLY A 401 13.64 21.06 -23.62
N PHE A 402 14.41 19.98 -23.88
CA PHE A 402 15.65 19.72 -23.13
C PHE A 402 16.65 20.88 -23.22
N ALA A 403 16.91 21.39 -24.43
CA ALA A 403 17.86 22.48 -24.66
C ALA A 403 17.52 23.78 -23.87
N GLU A 404 16.24 24.06 -23.72
CA GLU A 404 15.73 25.26 -23.03
C GLU A 404 15.51 25.01 -21.53
N SER A 405 15.51 23.77 -21.07
CA SER A 405 15.16 23.39 -19.69
C SER A 405 16.17 23.86 -18.66
N GLY A 406 17.45 23.97 -19.06
CA GLY A 406 18.57 24.21 -18.15
C GLY A 406 18.84 23.01 -17.21
N LEU A 407 18.33 21.82 -17.55
CA LEU A 407 18.54 20.60 -16.77
C LEU A 407 19.99 20.12 -16.93
N GLU A 408 20.70 19.98 -15.82
CA GLU A 408 22.05 19.42 -15.77
C GLU A 408 21.99 17.91 -15.49
N ILE A 409 22.82 17.10 -16.18
CA ILE A 409 22.91 15.66 -15.98
C ILE A 409 24.29 15.29 -15.45
N VAL A 410 24.31 14.63 -14.30
CA VAL A 410 25.51 14.12 -13.62
C VAL A 410 25.42 12.60 -13.56
N GLU A 411 26.41 11.88 -14.07
CA GLU A 411 26.49 10.42 -13.93
C GLU A 411 27.42 10.02 -12.80
N THR A 412 27.03 8.98 -12.06
CA THR A 412 27.78 8.50 -10.90
C THR A 412 27.81 6.96 -10.89
N SER A 413 28.78 6.40 -10.19
CA SER A 413 29.01 4.95 -10.16
C SER A 413 28.06 4.18 -9.22
N ASN A 414 27.54 4.83 -8.18
CA ASN A 414 26.73 4.20 -7.14
C ASN A 414 25.92 5.24 -6.35
N LEU A 415 25.05 4.77 -5.46
CA LEU A 415 24.17 5.62 -4.66
C LEU A 415 24.93 6.59 -3.74
N ALA A 416 26.08 6.20 -3.16
CA ALA A 416 26.86 7.09 -2.29
C ALA A 416 27.44 8.27 -3.08
N ALA A 417 27.99 8.01 -4.26
CA ALA A 417 28.47 9.06 -5.16
C ALA A 417 27.32 9.94 -5.66
N ALA A 418 26.12 9.36 -5.87
CA ALA A 418 24.94 10.11 -6.28
C ALA A 418 24.45 11.07 -5.19
N VAL A 419 24.44 10.65 -3.93
CA VAL A 419 24.09 11.51 -2.79
C VAL A 419 25.09 12.65 -2.63
N ALA A 420 26.40 12.37 -2.75
CA ALA A 420 27.44 13.39 -2.69
C ALA A 420 27.34 14.42 -3.84
N ALA A 421 27.07 13.96 -5.07
CA ALA A 421 26.87 14.84 -6.23
C ALA A 421 25.60 15.70 -6.07
N ALA A 422 24.51 15.12 -5.58
CA ALA A 422 23.28 15.84 -5.31
C ALA A 422 23.47 16.91 -4.21
N GLN A 423 24.22 16.61 -3.16
CA GLN A 423 24.58 17.57 -2.12
C GLN A 423 25.43 18.73 -2.68
N ALA A 424 26.42 18.42 -3.53
CA ALA A 424 27.29 19.44 -4.13
C ALA A 424 26.53 20.39 -5.08
N ALA A 425 25.47 19.92 -5.73
CA ALA A 425 24.61 20.70 -6.61
C ALA A 425 23.55 21.53 -5.87
N ALA A 426 23.29 21.21 -4.59
CA ALA A 426 22.19 21.81 -3.82
C ALA A 426 22.57 23.15 -3.18
N VAL A 427 21.61 24.08 -3.20
CA VAL A 427 21.69 25.36 -2.46
C VAL A 427 20.51 25.47 -1.50
N PRO A 428 20.58 26.35 -0.47
CA PRO A 428 19.45 26.53 0.47
C PRO A 428 18.13 26.80 -0.27
N GLY A 429 17.07 26.10 0.11
CA GLY A 429 15.76 26.10 -0.53
C GLY A 429 15.53 24.94 -1.51
N ASP A 430 16.57 24.23 -1.89
CA ASP A 430 16.44 23.08 -2.79
C ASP A 430 15.84 21.84 -2.12
N VAL A 431 15.32 20.96 -2.98
CA VAL A 431 14.81 19.64 -2.62
C VAL A 431 15.59 18.59 -3.40
N VAL A 432 16.23 17.68 -2.68
CA VAL A 432 16.89 16.47 -3.20
C VAL A 432 15.97 15.29 -3.00
N VAL A 433 15.68 14.52 -4.07
CA VAL A 433 14.80 13.36 -4.01
C VAL A 433 15.47 12.13 -4.63
N LEU A 434 15.50 11.02 -3.89
CA LEU A 434 15.72 9.69 -4.48
C LEU A 434 14.39 9.17 -5.00
N SER A 435 14.13 9.24 -6.31
CA SER A 435 12.99 8.56 -6.97
C SER A 435 13.49 7.87 -8.24
N PRO A 436 13.87 6.60 -8.12
CA PRO A 436 14.75 5.93 -9.05
C PRO A 436 14.17 5.61 -10.43
N ALA A 437 12.86 5.59 -10.61
CA ALA A 437 12.15 5.11 -11.80
C ALA A 437 12.40 3.63 -12.15
N CYS A 438 13.23 2.94 -11.38
CA CYS A 438 13.78 1.61 -11.67
C CYS A 438 13.76 0.72 -10.43
N ALA A 439 13.73 -0.60 -10.63
CA ALA A 439 13.96 -1.55 -9.55
C ALA A 439 15.38 -1.41 -8.98
N ALA A 440 15.64 -2.04 -7.84
CA ALA A 440 16.90 -1.91 -7.13
C ALA A 440 17.90 -3.05 -7.39
N PHE A 441 17.50 -4.08 -8.15
CA PHE A 441 18.17 -5.38 -8.22
C PHE A 441 19.58 -5.39 -8.85
N ASP A 442 20.02 -4.28 -9.41
CA ASP A 442 21.39 -4.10 -9.91
C ASP A 442 22.42 -3.84 -8.79
N GLN A 443 22.03 -3.20 -7.69
CA GLN A 443 22.91 -2.85 -6.58
C GLN A 443 22.40 -3.28 -5.21
N PHE A 444 21.11 -3.59 -5.05
CA PHE A 444 20.44 -3.89 -3.78
C PHE A 444 19.47 -5.07 -3.93
N LYS A 445 19.19 -5.79 -2.84
CA LYS A 445 18.20 -6.88 -2.84
C LYS A 445 16.78 -6.42 -3.19
N ASN A 446 16.43 -5.19 -2.78
CA ASN A 446 15.11 -4.61 -2.99
C ASN A 446 15.14 -3.09 -2.75
N PHE A 447 13.99 -2.43 -3.00
CA PHE A 447 13.85 -0.98 -2.81
C PHE A 447 13.96 -0.55 -1.34
N MET A 448 13.62 -1.41 -0.38
CA MET A 448 13.71 -1.09 1.06
C MET A 448 15.17 -0.96 1.48
N GLU A 449 16.03 -1.89 1.06
CA GLU A 449 17.47 -1.81 1.32
C GLU A 449 18.08 -0.56 0.68
N ARG A 450 17.76 -0.28 -0.59
CA ARG A 450 18.21 0.97 -1.27
C ARG A 450 17.78 2.22 -0.50
N GLY A 451 16.52 2.27 -0.08
CA GLY A 451 15.99 3.41 0.67
C GLY A 451 16.62 3.54 2.07
N LYS A 452 16.93 2.43 2.73
CA LYS A 452 17.65 2.43 4.02
C LYS A 452 19.07 2.98 3.86
N VAL A 453 19.82 2.50 2.87
CA VAL A 453 21.17 3.01 2.57
C VAL A 453 21.14 4.49 2.20
N PHE A 454 20.14 4.95 1.42
CA PHE A 454 19.97 6.38 1.15
C PHE A 454 19.78 7.20 2.43
N LYS A 455 18.94 6.74 3.37
CA LYS A 455 18.72 7.39 4.66
C LYS A 455 20.00 7.47 5.49
N GLU A 456 20.78 6.38 5.52
CA GLU A 456 22.06 6.34 6.22
C GLU A 456 23.06 7.34 5.61
N LEU A 457 23.18 7.39 4.28
CA LEU A 457 24.06 8.33 3.58
C LEU A 457 23.65 9.80 3.83
N VAL A 458 22.36 10.12 3.72
CA VAL A 458 21.85 11.47 3.97
C VAL A 458 22.05 11.89 5.43
N ASN A 459 21.88 10.99 6.38
CA ASN A 459 22.08 11.29 7.80
C ASN A 459 23.57 11.46 8.16
N ALA A 460 24.48 10.94 7.37
CA ALA A 460 25.92 11.07 7.52
C ALA A 460 26.49 12.37 6.89
N LEU A 461 25.72 13.11 6.05
CA LEU A 461 26.10 14.42 5.53
C LEU A 461 26.20 15.44 6.68
#